data_3eadfe10cd5634b167efd14ed85aa1dc
#
_entry.id   3eadfe10cd5634b167efd14ed85aa1dc
#
_cell.length_a   1.000
_cell.length_b   1.000
_cell.length_c   1.000
_cell.angle_alpha   90.00
_cell.angle_beta   90.00
_cell.angle_gamma   90.00
#
_symmetry.space_group_name_H-M   'P 1'
#
loop_
_entity.id
_entity.type
_entity.pdbx_description
1 polymer ?
#
loop_
_entity_poly.entity_id
_entity_poly.type
_entity_poly.pdbx_seq_one_letter_code
_entity_poly.pdbx_strand_id
1 'polypeptide(L)'
;THHIAASGLGYVPEDRRIFTDLTVLENLEVGRQSKRDWPDGSAAPCWDADKLFTLFPNLGEMPQRLGGSMSGGEQQMLSIARTLMGNPYLLLLDEPSEGVAPVIVEQMVHMILRLKEQGVSILLSEQNLPFARLVCDRGYVLEKGQIVSSGSIADLAGETA
;
A
#
# COMPACT_ATOMS: atom_id res chain seq x y z
N THR A 1 -2.56 -18.77 6.41
CA THR A 1 -2.29 -17.48 5.74
C THR A 1 -3.43 -17.10 4.81
N HIS A 2 -3.92 -17.97 3.90
CA HIS A 2 -5.00 -17.63 2.96
C HIS A 2 -6.33 -17.23 3.63
N HIS A 3 -6.68 -17.81 4.78
CA HIS A 3 -7.86 -17.39 5.55
C HIS A 3 -7.78 -15.93 6.01
N ILE A 4 -6.59 -15.46 6.40
CA ILE A 4 -6.36 -14.07 6.79
C ILE A 4 -6.55 -13.14 5.59
N ALA A 5 -5.99 -13.48 4.44
CA ALA A 5 -6.19 -12.71 3.21
C ALA A 5 -7.68 -12.71 2.79
N ALA A 6 -8.36 -13.87 2.90
CA ALA A 6 -9.78 -13.99 2.63
C ALA A 6 -10.64 -13.12 3.56
N SER A 7 -10.16 -12.81 4.79
CA SER A 7 -10.83 -11.90 5.71
C SER A 7 -10.67 -10.41 5.37
N GLY A 8 -10.02 -10.08 4.25
CA GLY A 8 -9.87 -8.70 3.79
C GLY A 8 -8.59 -8.00 4.26
N LEU A 9 -7.54 -8.76 4.54
CA LEU A 9 -6.23 -8.24 4.87
C LEU A 9 -5.32 -8.32 3.65
N GLY A 10 -4.87 -7.16 3.15
CA GLY A 10 -3.86 -7.05 2.10
C GLY A 10 -2.47 -6.87 2.68
N TYR A 11 -1.47 -7.54 2.12
CA TYR A 11 -0.08 -7.42 2.55
C TYR A 11 0.83 -7.11 1.36
N VAL A 12 1.63 -6.08 1.50
CA VAL A 12 2.67 -5.66 0.56
C VAL A 12 4.02 -5.80 1.26
N PRO A 13 4.80 -6.82 0.92
CA PRO A 13 6.13 -7.03 1.49
C PRO A 13 7.15 -6.08 0.88
N GLU A 14 8.26 -5.87 1.57
CA GLU A 14 9.42 -5.09 1.13
C GLU A 14 9.96 -5.56 -0.24
N ASP A 15 10.01 -6.89 -0.48
CA ASP A 15 10.56 -7.51 -1.68
C ASP A 15 9.62 -7.47 -2.91
N ARG A 16 8.53 -6.69 -2.84
CA ARG A 16 7.56 -6.38 -3.92
C ARG A 16 6.79 -7.57 -4.48
N ARG A 17 7.39 -8.73 -4.69
CA ARG A 17 6.84 -10.01 -5.18
C ARG A 17 5.89 -9.89 -6.37
N ILE A 18 6.25 -9.08 -7.36
CA ILE A 18 5.49 -8.99 -8.61
C ILE A 18 5.76 -10.21 -9.51
N PHE A 19 4.87 -10.47 -10.46
CA PHE A 19 5.08 -11.46 -11.52
C PHE A 19 5.79 -10.78 -12.68
N THR A 20 7.08 -11.06 -12.85
CA THR A 20 7.97 -10.40 -13.82
C THR A 20 7.59 -10.68 -15.26
N ASP A 21 7.05 -11.87 -15.54
CA ASP A 21 6.68 -12.37 -16.87
C ASP A 21 5.24 -11.98 -17.26
N LEU A 22 4.49 -11.36 -16.35
CA LEU A 22 3.16 -10.83 -16.60
C LEU A 22 3.21 -9.32 -16.83
N THR A 23 2.29 -8.83 -17.67
CA THR A 23 2.06 -7.40 -17.85
C THR A 23 1.53 -6.73 -16.59
N VAL A 24 1.51 -5.40 -16.55
CA VAL A 24 0.87 -4.62 -15.48
C VAL A 24 -0.58 -5.07 -15.28
N LEU A 25 -1.36 -5.12 -16.38
CA LEU A 25 -2.77 -5.50 -16.32
C LEU A 25 -2.96 -6.94 -15.82
N GLU A 26 -2.17 -7.89 -16.29
CA GLU A 26 -2.22 -9.28 -15.84
C GLU A 26 -1.83 -9.43 -14.36
N ASN A 27 -0.82 -8.68 -13.89
CA ASN A 27 -0.48 -8.62 -12.47
C ASN A 27 -1.68 -8.16 -11.62
N LEU A 28 -2.41 -7.12 -12.05
CA LEU A 28 -3.60 -6.65 -11.37
C LEU A 28 -4.68 -7.74 -11.33
N GLU A 29 -4.95 -8.39 -12.47
CA GLU A 29 -5.98 -9.45 -12.55
C GLU A 29 -5.70 -10.63 -11.63
N VAL A 30 -4.45 -11.02 -11.44
CA VAL A 30 -4.07 -12.07 -10.46
C VAL A 30 -4.49 -11.69 -9.03
N GLY A 31 -4.48 -10.40 -8.69
CA GLY A 31 -4.89 -9.91 -7.38
C GLY A 31 -6.40 -9.83 -7.17
N ARG A 32 -7.21 -9.96 -8.24
CA ARG A 32 -8.65 -9.73 -8.21
C ARG A 32 -9.37 -10.66 -7.24
N GLN A 33 -10.19 -10.06 -6.36
CA GLN A 33 -11.10 -10.74 -5.46
C GLN A 33 -12.51 -10.16 -5.57
N SER A 34 -13.49 -10.88 -5.03
CA SER A 34 -14.87 -10.42 -4.95
C SER A 34 -14.99 -9.12 -4.17
N LYS A 35 -16.00 -8.32 -4.49
CA LYS A 35 -16.39 -7.16 -3.70
C LYS A 35 -16.70 -7.56 -2.27
N ARG A 36 -16.49 -6.63 -1.35
CA ARG A 36 -16.78 -6.80 0.07
C ARG A 36 -17.76 -5.74 0.53
N ASP A 37 -18.48 -6.04 1.59
CA ASP A 37 -19.29 -5.08 2.33
C ASP A 37 -18.72 -4.90 3.73
N TRP A 38 -18.88 -3.70 4.30
CA TRP A 38 -18.53 -3.47 5.70
C TRP A 38 -19.39 -4.35 6.63
N PRO A 39 -18.96 -4.58 7.89
CA PRO A 39 -19.75 -5.37 8.86
C PRO A 39 -21.17 -4.84 9.12
N ASP A 40 -21.41 -3.56 8.86
CA ASP A 40 -22.72 -2.92 8.96
C ASP A 40 -23.61 -3.11 7.71
N GLY A 41 -23.09 -3.80 6.67
CA GLY A 41 -23.76 -4.06 5.41
C GLY A 41 -23.63 -2.95 4.38
N SER A 42 -22.94 -1.86 4.67
CA SER A 42 -22.62 -0.84 3.67
C SER A 42 -21.50 -1.30 2.73
N ALA A 43 -21.51 -0.80 1.49
CA ALA A 43 -20.50 -1.18 0.48
C ALA A 43 -19.09 -0.70 0.89
N ALA A 44 -18.14 -1.62 0.95
CA ALA A 44 -16.72 -1.28 1.12
C ALA A 44 -16.12 -0.79 -0.22
N PRO A 45 -14.97 -0.08 -0.17
CA PRO A 45 -14.25 0.31 -1.39
C PRO A 45 -14.01 -0.89 -2.30
N CYS A 46 -14.30 -0.72 -3.59
CA CYS A 46 -14.12 -1.76 -4.59
C CYS A 46 -13.20 -1.24 -5.69
N TRP A 47 -12.12 -2.00 -5.92
CA TRP A 47 -11.08 -1.65 -6.86
C TRP A 47 -11.23 -2.45 -8.15
N ASP A 48 -11.00 -1.77 -9.26
CA ASP A 48 -10.85 -2.31 -10.59
C ASP A 48 -9.66 -1.64 -11.28
N ALA A 49 -9.27 -2.13 -12.46
CA ALA A 49 -8.11 -1.62 -13.17
C ALA A 49 -8.24 -0.11 -13.48
N ASP A 50 -9.41 0.39 -13.86
CA ASP A 50 -9.62 1.80 -14.23
C ASP A 50 -9.44 2.73 -13.03
N LYS A 51 -9.98 2.34 -11.87
CA LYS A 51 -9.79 3.09 -10.62
C LYS A 51 -8.33 3.07 -10.16
N LEU A 52 -7.67 1.91 -10.31
CA LEU A 52 -6.26 1.80 -9.98
C LEU A 52 -5.39 2.61 -10.93
N PHE A 53 -5.68 2.67 -12.21
CA PHE A 53 -4.98 3.54 -13.15
C PHE A 53 -5.22 5.03 -12.88
N THR A 54 -6.37 5.39 -12.32
CA THR A 54 -6.61 6.75 -11.81
C THR A 54 -5.78 7.04 -10.57
N LEU A 55 -5.62 6.07 -9.67
CA LEU A 55 -4.82 6.20 -8.44
C LEU A 55 -3.30 6.13 -8.72
N PHE A 56 -2.89 5.35 -9.73
CA PHE A 56 -1.53 5.13 -10.19
C PHE A 56 -1.39 5.46 -11.69
N PRO A 57 -1.37 6.76 -12.08
CA PRO A 57 -1.39 7.15 -13.49
C PRO A 57 -0.24 6.57 -14.30
N ASN A 58 0.96 6.47 -13.71
CA ASN A 58 2.12 5.86 -14.34
C ASN A 58 1.91 4.38 -14.73
N LEU A 59 1.14 3.61 -13.96
CA LEU A 59 0.77 2.24 -14.34
C LEU A 59 -0.24 2.24 -15.48
N GLY A 60 -1.17 3.20 -15.48
CA GLY A 60 -2.16 3.38 -16.54
C GLY A 60 -1.57 3.75 -17.91
N GLU A 61 -0.38 4.38 -17.93
CA GLU A 61 0.36 4.70 -19.16
C GLU A 61 1.04 3.46 -19.76
N MET A 62 1.20 2.38 -19.02
CA MET A 62 1.96 1.20 -19.45
C MET A 62 1.27 -0.14 -19.13
N PRO A 63 -0.04 -0.33 -19.39
CA PRO A 63 -0.78 -1.51 -18.94
C PRO A 63 -0.26 -2.83 -19.54
N GLN A 64 0.40 -2.76 -20.70
CA GLN A 64 0.96 -3.91 -21.41
C GLN A 64 2.46 -4.13 -21.15
N ARG A 65 3.10 -3.29 -20.32
CA ARG A 65 4.52 -3.47 -19.98
C ARG A 65 4.69 -4.67 -19.05
N LEU A 66 5.69 -5.51 -19.33
CA LEU A 66 6.06 -6.63 -18.45
C LEU A 66 6.61 -6.10 -17.11
N GLY A 67 6.22 -6.73 -16.01
CA GLY A 67 6.67 -6.37 -14.67
C GLY A 67 8.21 -6.38 -14.52
N GLY A 68 8.88 -7.31 -15.18
CA GLY A 68 10.34 -7.39 -15.20
C GLY A 68 11.05 -6.25 -15.93
N SER A 69 10.32 -5.49 -16.76
CA SER A 69 10.84 -4.31 -17.50
C SER A 69 10.54 -2.98 -16.81
N MET A 70 10.03 -3.03 -15.57
CA MET A 70 9.69 -1.86 -14.78
C MET A 70 10.83 -1.49 -13.83
N SER A 71 10.94 -0.20 -13.50
CA SER A 71 11.83 0.27 -12.43
C SER A 71 11.38 -0.25 -11.07
N GLY A 72 12.28 -0.27 -10.08
CA GLY A 72 11.94 -0.72 -8.73
C GLY A 72 10.77 0.05 -8.09
N GLY A 73 10.67 1.35 -8.33
CA GLY A 73 9.56 2.16 -7.83
C GLY A 73 8.24 1.83 -8.53
N GLU A 74 8.25 1.62 -9.85
CA GLU A 74 7.06 1.18 -10.60
C GLU A 74 6.60 -0.22 -10.15
N GLN A 75 7.54 -1.13 -9.89
CA GLN A 75 7.24 -2.46 -9.33
C GLN A 75 6.61 -2.38 -7.93
N GLN A 76 7.09 -1.45 -7.10
CA GLN A 76 6.50 -1.20 -5.77
C GLN A 76 5.05 -0.71 -5.90
N MET A 77 4.80 0.25 -6.78
CA MET A 77 3.45 0.75 -7.05
C MET A 77 2.54 -0.35 -7.62
N LEU A 78 3.06 -1.21 -8.51
CA LEU A 78 2.33 -2.37 -9.04
C LEU A 78 1.98 -3.39 -7.96
N SER A 79 2.89 -3.66 -7.01
CA SER A 79 2.64 -4.57 -5.88
C SER A 79 1.49 -4.06 -4.99
N ILE A 80 1.48 -2.76 -4.70
CA ILE A 80 0.40 -2.13 -3.93
C ILE A 80 -0.92 -2.20 -4.71
N ALA A 81 -0.91 -1.81 -5.99
CA ALA A 81 -2.09 -1.81 -6.85
C ALA A 81 -2.70 -3.22 -6.99
N ARG A 82 -1.87 -4.25 -7.19
CA ARG A 82 -2.31 -5.66 -7.22
C ARG A 82 -2.94 -6.08 -5.91
N THR A 83 -2.39 -5.66 -4.77
CA THR A 83 -2.96 -5.98 -3.45
C THR A 83 -4.32 -5.32 -3.26
N LEU A 84 -4.49 -4.08 -3.75
CA LEU A 84 -5.78 -3.37 -3.72
C LEU A 84 -6.86 -4.06 -4.57
N MET A 85 -6.51 -4.74 -5.68
CA MET A 85 -7.47 -5.57 -6.45
C MET A 85 -8.12 -6.66 -5.60
N GLY A 86 -7.52 -7.01 -4.46
CA GLY A 86 -8.09 -7.92 -3.46
C GLY A 86 -9.20 -7.31 -2.61
N ASN A 87 -9.54 -6.03 -2.80
CA ASN A 87 -10.54 -5.31 -2.01
C ASN A 87 -10.29 -5.41 -0.50
N PRO A 88 -9.09 -5.06 0.03
CA PRO A 88 -8.80 -5.22 1.44
C PRO A 88 -9.49 -4.16 2.30
N TYR A 89 -9.89 -4.53 3.52
CA TYR A 89 -10.29 -3.59 4.58
C TYR A 89 -9.08 -2.96 5.27
N LEU A 90 -8.01 -3.74 5.40
CA LEU A 90 -6.74 -3.36 6.02
C LEU A 90 -5.60 -3.67 5.07
N LEU A 91 -4.77 -2.68 4.80
CA LEU A 91 -3.56 -2.79 4.00
C LEU A 91 -2.33 -2.74 4.93
N LEU A 92 -1.52 -3.79 4.90
CA LEU A 92 -0.22 -3.82 5.57
C LEU A 92 0.86 -3.47 4.54
N LEU A 93 1.62 -2.42 4.81
CA LEU A 93 2.75 -1.96 4.00
C LEU A 93 4.04 -2.12 4.80
N ASP A 94 4.97 -2.90 4.28
CA ASP A 94 6.24 -3.19 4.91
C ASP A 94 7.36 -2.48 4.18
N GLU A 95 7.92 -1.44 4.80
CA GLU A 95 8.99 -0.55 4.31
C GLU A 95 8.81 -0.10 2.83
N PRO A 96 7.62 0.41 2.45
CA PRO A 96 7.32 0.67 1.04
C PRO A 96 8.17 1.79 0.42
N SER A 97 8.76 2.67 1.23
CA SER A 97 9.62 3.76 0.75
C SER A 97 11.09 3.35 0.56
N GLU A 98 11.47 2.12 0.96
CA GLU A 98 12.86 1.69 0.88
C GLU A 98 13.33 1.48 -0.56
N GLY A 99 14.50 2.05 -0.89
CA GLY A 99 15.13 1.87 -2.19
C GLY A 99 14.35 2.41 -3.38
N VAL A 100 13.41 3.35 -3.17
CA VAL A 100 12.68 4.01 -4.25
C VAL A 100 13.06 5.48 -4.38
N ALA A 101 12.91 6.02 -5.59
CA ALA A 101 13.23 7.41 -5.87
C ALA A 101 12.26 8.38 -5.15
N PRO A 102 12.71 9.58 -4.75
CA PRO A 102 11.88 10.56 -4.03
C PRO A 102 10.54 10.87 -4.71
N VAL A 103 10.51 10.95 -6.03
CA VAL A 103 9.27 11.18 -6.79
C VAL A 103 8.25 10.06 -6.60
N ILE A 104 8.69 8.82 -6.41
CA ILE A 104 7.81 7.68 -6.13
C ILE A 104 7.30 7.76 -4.69
N VAL A 105 8.15 8.20 -3.74
CA VAL A 105 7.71 8.42 -2.34
C VAL A 105 6.61 9.49 -2.29
N GLU A 106 6.73 10.58 -3.04
CA GLU A 106 5.67 11.60 -3.15
C GLU A 106 4.37 11.01 -3.72
N GLN A 107 4.45 10.18 -4.75
CA GLN A 107 3.30 9.48 -5.31
C GLN A 107 2.64 8.54 -4.27
N MET A 108 3.44 7.83 -3.46
CA MET A 108 2.94 6.99 -2.37
C MET A 108 2.21 7.80 -1.30
N VAL A 109 2.73 8.98 -0.93
CA VAL A 109 2.02 9.89 0.01
C VAL A 109 0.62 10.18 -0.51
N HIS A 110 0.50 10.65 -1.76
CA HIS A 110 -0.79 10.97 -2.36
C HIS A 110 -1.72 9.76 -2.40
N MET A 111 -1.20 8.60 -2.79
CA MET A 111 -1.96 7.35 -2.84
C MET A 111 -2.49 6.97 -1.46
N ILE A 112 -1.64 6.96 -0.42
CA ILE A 112 -2.03 6.58 0.95
C ILE A 112 -3.12 7.53 1.48
N LEU A 113 -2.96 8.84 1.28
CA LEU A 113 -3.98 9.80 1.71
C LEU A 113 -5.33 9.57 1.01
N ARG A 114 -5.31 9.28 -0.30
CA ARG A 114 -6.52 8.93 -1.06
C ARG A 114 -7.18 7.63 -0.56
N LEU A 115 -6.40 6.61 -0.21
CA LEU A 115 -6.93 5.36 0.35
C LEU A 115 -7.58 5.60 1.72
N LYS A 116 -6.98 6.42 2.56
CA LYS A 116 -7.55 6.82 3.87
C LYS A 116 -8.89 7.55 3.71
N GLU A 117 -8.99 8.48 2.76
CA GLU A 117 -10.25 9.18 2.44
C GLU A 117 -11.38 8.20 2.04
N GLN A 118 -11.03 7.06 1.45
CA GLN A 118 -11.98 6.01 1.07
C GLN A 118 -12.27 4.98 2.17
N GLY A 119 -11.72 5.18 3.37
CA GLY A 119 -11.97 4.34 4.54
C GLY A 119 -11.10 3.09 4.62
N VAL A 120 -10.08 2.93 3.78
CA VAL A 120 -9.12 1.83 3.89
C VAL A 120 -8.22 2.07 5.11
N SER A 121 -8.19 1.11 6.02
CA SER A 121 -7.24 1.13 7.15
C SER A 121 -5.85 0.73 6.67
N ILE A 122 -4.81 1.42 7.16
CA ILE A 122 -3.42 1.14 6.75
C ILE A 122 -2.57 0.96 7.99
N LEU A 123 -1.81 -0.14 8.03
CA LEU A 123 -0.72 -0.35 8.98
C LEU A 123 0.59 -0.30 8.20
N LEU A 124 1.45 0.66 8.56
CA LEU A 124 2.71 0.95 7.92
C LEU A 124 3.86 0.59 8.87
N SER A 125 4.76 -0.31 8.45
CA SER A 125 6.08 -0.51 9.03
C SER A 125 7.06 0.36 8.23
N GLU A 126 7.80 1.28 8.88
CA GLU A 126 8.61 2.26 8.15
C GLU A 126 9.72 2.84 9.02
N GLN A 127 10.90 3.02 8.46
CA GLN A 127 12.04 3.68 9.09
C GLN A 127 12.20 5.14 8.61
N ASN A 128 11.61 5.47 7.47
CA ASN A 128 11.60 6.83 6.92
C ASN A 128 10.60 7.71 7.68
N LEU A 129 11.03 8.30 8.79
CA LEU A 129 10.19 9.15 9.63
C LEU A 129 9.55 10.34 8.86
N PRO A 130 10.26 11.06 7.97
CA PRO A 130 9.63 12.10 7.15
C PRO A 130 8.44 11.59 6.35
N PHE A 131 8.55 10.42 5.72
CA PHE A 131 7.45 9.80 4.99
C PHE A 131 6.30 9.39 5.94
N ALA A 132 6.60 8.68 7.04
CA ALA A 132 5.61 8.26 8.02
C ALA A 132 4.80 9.45 8.59
N ARG A 133 5.46 10.58 8.85
CA ARG A 133 4.84 11.82 9.34
C ARG A 133 3.80 12.40 8.39
N LEU A 134 3.96 12.20 7.09
CA LEU A 134 3.03 12.72 6.08
C LEU A 134 1.75 11.90 5.97
N VAL A 135 1.81 10.61 6.31
CA VAL A 135 0.72 9.66 5.99
C VAL A 135 0.06 9.04 7.22
N CYS A 136 0.75 8.98 8.37
CA CYS A 136 0.24 8.34 9.58
C CYS A 136 -0.47 9.33 10.50
N ASP A 137 -1.50 8.86 11.22
CA ASP A 137 -2.21 9.62 12.26
C ASP A 137 -1.58 9.36 13.64
N ARG A 138 -1.11 8.13 13.87
CA ARG A 138 -0.50 7.66 15.09
C ARG A 138 0.62 6.66 14.82
N GLY A 139 1.51 6.48 15.77
CA GLY A 139 2.63 5.56 15.63
C GLY A 139 2.95 4.79 16.91
N TYR A 140 3.75 3.75 16.71
CA TYR A 140 4.39 2.96 17.77
C TYR A 140 5.87 2.88 17.46
N VAL A 141 6.72 3.23 18.41
CA VAL A 141 8.18 3.08 18.28
C VAL A 141 8.56 1.71 18.82
N LEU A 142 9.20 0.90 17.98
CA LEU A 142 9.68 -0.43 18.34
C LEU A 142 11.21 -0.41 18.50
N GLU A 143 11.69 -0.90 19.64
CA GLU A 143 13.11 -1.17 19.86
C GLU A 143 13.28 -2.57 20.44
N LYS A 144 14.19 -3.36 19.84
CA LYS A 144 14.52 -4.73 20.26
C LYS A 144 13.29 -5.61 20.51
N GLY A 145 12.25 -5.45 19.66
CA GLY A 145 11.02 -6.24 19.72
C GLY A 145 10.01 -5.77 20.78
N GLN A 146 10.22 -4.60 21.39
CA GLN A 146 9.30 -4.02 22.38
C GLN A 146 8.81 -2.64 21.93
N ILE A 147 7.55 -2.32 22.25
CA ILE A 147 7.02 -0.98 22.05
C ILE A 147 7.55 -0.10 23.20
N VAL A 148 8.38 0.90 22.84
CA VAL A 148 8.99 1.83 23.81
C VAL A 148 8.23 3.15 23.91
N SER A 149 7.52 3.55 22.85
CA SER A 149 6.66 4.75 22.85
C SER A 149 5.48 4.53 21.90
N SER A 150 4.38 5.24 22.16
CA SER A 150 3.21 5.27 21.29
C SER A 150 2.42 6.57 21.48
N GLY A 151 1.87 7.11 20.39
CA GLY A 151 1.12 8.37 20.47
C GLY A 151 0.65 8.85 19.10
N SER A 152 0.21 10.11 19.05
CA SER A 152 0.01 10.77 17.76
C SER A 152 1.35 10.89 17.02
N ILE A 153 1.31 10.90 15.70
CA ILE A 153 2.57 11.04 14.93
C ILE A 153 3.23 12.40 15.19
N ALA A 154 2.46 13.43 15.54
CA ALA A 154 2.97 14.75 15.88
C ALA A 154 3.76 14.74 17.22
N ASP A 155 3.28 14.02 18.22
CA ASP A 155 3.94 13.93 19.52
C ASP A 155 5.24 13.14 19.44
N LEU A 156 5.22 11.98 18.74
CA LEU A 156 6.41 11.14 18.51
C LEU A 156 7.50 11.88 17.71
N ALA A 157 7.11 12.85 16.91
CA ALA A 157 8.03 13.67 16.13
C ALA A 157 8.87 14.65 16.98
N GLY A 158 8.40 15.01 18.16
CA GLY A 158 9.10 15.93 19.10
C GLY A 158 10.14 15.24 19.98
N GLU A 159 10.06 13.93 20.16
CA GLU A 159 10.96 13.16 21.04
C GLU A 159 12.28 12.74 20.38
N THR A 160 12.39 12.87 19.06
CA THR A 160 13.55 12.45 18.27
C THR A 160 14.43 13.61 17.76
N ALA A 161 14.33 14.79 18.37
CA ALA A 161 15.14 15.97 18.05
C ALA A 161 16.31 16.15 19.03
#